data_91d752fa713d93d971091221f6ed2f21
#
_entry.id   91d752fa713d93d971091221f6ed2f21
#
_cell.length_a   1.000
_cell.length_b   1.000
_cell.length_c   1.000
_cell.angle_alpha   90.00
_cell.angle_beta   90.00
_cell.angle_gamma   90.00
#
_symmetry.space_group_name_H-M   'P 1'
#
loop_
_entity.id
_entity.type
_entity.pdbx_description
1 polymer ?
#
loop_
_entity_poly.entity_id
_entity_poly.type
_entity_poly.pdbx_seq_one_letter_code
_entity_poly.pdbx_strand_id
1 'polypeptide(L)'
;MLGPIIVAGICVYEKSISEMVEMGIKDSKLLSVKKRKDLFSHVINVAKSICVCRISIEDIDSHVFRNNLNILEAEAMAVTIKNMKSAKTFVDSCDVNPSRYQRTIQSFLSRHRPDLVSMHHADRLNVVVSGASIVAKVIRDSEISKIRIQYGDVGSGYPSDKKTIKFVKEWFKQKNEIPPFARKSWKPAQMIVSSSVV
;
A
#
# COMPACT_ATOMS: atom_id res chain seq x y z
N MET A 1 5.55 4.90 7.62
CA MET A 1 6.56 4.77 8.70
C MET A 1 6.18 3.63 9.65
N LEU A 2 4.92 3.55 10.07
CA LEU A 2 4.42 2.44 10.89
C LEU A 2 3.62 1.43 10.08
N GLY A 3 3.65 0.17 10.53
CA GLY A 3 2.86 -0.92 9.98
C GLY A 3 3.33 -1.49 8.63
N PRO A 4 2.63 -2.51 8.12
CA PRO A 4 2.97 -3.20 6.88
C PRO A 4 2.74 -2.34 5.64
N ILE A 5 3.28 -2.76 4.48
CA ILE A 5 2.80 -2.30 3.19
C ILE A 5 1.62 -3.18 2.79
N ILE A 6 0.56 -2.55 2.29
CA ILE A 6 -0.63 -3.24 1.78
C ILE A 6 -0.69 -3.06 0.28
N VAL A 7 -0.63 -4.15 -0.44
CA VAL A 7 -0.88 -4.23 -1.88
C VAL A 7 -2.28 -4.81 -2.06
N ALA A 8 -3.16 -4.10 -2.75
CA ALA A 8 -4.49 -4.57 -3.03
C ALA A 8 -4.79 -4.52 -4.52
N GLY A 9 -5.53 -5.50 -4.99
CA GLY A 9 -6.10 -5.54 -6.33
C GLY A 9 -7.59 -5.83 -6.26
N ILE A 10 -8.32 -5.30 -7.22
CA ILE A 10 -9.71 -5.65 -7.46
C ILE A 10 -9.88 -6.09 -8.92
N CYS A 11 -10.71 -7.08 -9.14
CA CYS A 11 -11.16 -7.47 -10.46
C CYS A 11 -12.64 -7.13 -10.59
N VAL A 12 -13.03 -6.50 -11.68
CA VAL A 12 -14.43 -6.12 -11.94
C VAL A 12 -14.85 -6.59 -13.33
N TYR A 13 -16.14 -6.71 -13.56
CA TYR A 13 -16.67 -6.88 -14.91
C TYR A 13 -16.63 -5.52 -15.62
N GLU A 14 -16.40 -5.50 -16.93
CA GLU A 14 -16.36 -4.27 -17.72
C GLU A 14 -17.62 -3.42 -17.57
N LYS A 15 -18.79 -4.07 -17.53
CA LYS A 15 -20.09 -3.42 -17.29
C LYS A 15 -20.21 -2.67 -15.97
N SER A 16 -19.40 -3.01 -14.98
CA SER A 16 -19.41 -2.33 -13.66
C SER A 16 -18.50 -1.10 -13.62
N ILE A 17 -17.75 -0.81 -14.67
CA ILE A 17 -16.81 0.34 -14.70
C ILE A 17 -17.60 1.66 -14.68
N SER A 18 -18.70 1.77 -15.43
CA SER A 18 -19.56 2.96 -15.43
C SER A 18 -20.13 3.24 -14.04
N GLU A 19 -20.64 2.21 -13.37
CA GLU A 19 -21.14 2.32 -11.99
C GLU A 19 -20.07 2.84 -11.03
N MET A 20 -18.82 2.34 -11.12
CA MET A 20 -17.71 2.83 -10.32
C MET A 20 -17.37 4.30 -10.58
N VAL A 21 -17.50 4.75 -11.83
CA VAL A 21 -17.29 6.16 -12.19
C VAL A 21 -18.39 7.06 -11.60
N GLU A 22 -19.65 6.64 -11.69
CA GLU A 22 -20.82 7.36 -11.15
C GLU A 22 -20.75 7.49 -9.63
N MET A 23 -20.25 6.48 -8.93
CA MET A 23 -20.00 6.51 -7.48
C MET A 23 -18.92 7.54 -7.07
N GLY A 24 -18.23 8.16 -8.03
CA GLY A 24 -17.19 9.14 -7.77
C GLY A 24 -15.93 8.52 -7.17
N ILE A 25 -15.62 7.26 -7.52
CA ILE A 25 -14.35 6.61 -7.19
C ILE A 25 -13.25 7.30 -8.01
N LYS A 26 -12.74 8.42 -7.49
CA LYS A 26 -11.62 9.18 -8.05
C LYS A 26 -10.65 9.52 -6.93
N ASP A 27 -9.38 9.66 -7.28
CA ASP A 27 -8.28 10.13 -6.42
C ASP A 27 -8.47 9.89 -4.91
N SER A 28 -8.23 8.64 -4.49
CA SER A 28 -8.38 8.19 -3.10
C SER A 28 -7.56 9.01 -2.08
N LYS A 29 -6.59 9.82 -2.55
CA LYS A 29 -5.74 10.68 -1.71
C LYS A 29 -6.48 11.92 -1.20
N LEU A 30 -7.49 12.38 -1.94
CA LEU A 30 -8.31 13.54 -1.57
C LEU A 30 -9.52 13.17 -0.69
N LEU A 31 -9.76 11.88 -0.47
CA LEU A 31 -10.92 11.41 0.30
C LEU A 31 -10.66 11.43 1.80
N SER A 32 -11.64 11.92 2.56
CA SER A 32 -11.66 11.78 4.02
C SER A 32 -11.73 10.29 4.42
N VAL A 33 -11.33 9.97 5.66
CA VAL A 33 -11.42 8.59 6.20
C VAL A 33 -12.86 8.06 6.12
N LYS A 34 -13.87 8.90 6.44
CA LYS A 34 -15.29 8.53 6.36
C LYS A 34 -15.67 8.20 4.92
N LYS A 35 -15.40 9.10 3.98
CA LYS A 35 -15.73 8.88 2.56
C LYS A 35 -15.04 7.65 1.98
N ARG A 36 -13.78 7.36 2.39
CA ARG A 36 -13.11 6.12 1.98
C ARG A 36 -13.80 4.87 2.49
N LYS A 37 -14.31 4.87 3.73
CA LYS A 37 -15.07 3.72 4.27
C LYS A 37 -16.38 3.50 3.54
N ASP A 38 -17.09 4.58 3.19
CA ASP A 38 -18.33 4.50 2.44
C ASP A 38 -18.06 3.89 1.04
N LEU A 39 -17.07 4.44 0.32
CA LEU A 39 -16.67 3.93 -1.00
C LEU A 39 -16.08 2.51 -0.94
N PHE A 40 -15.41 2.13 0.15
CA PHE A 40 -14.92 0.77 0.34
C PHE A 40 -16.05 -0.26 0.28
N SER A 41 -17.18 0.01 0.95
CA SER A 41 -18.35 -0.87 0.90
C SER A 41 -18.88 -1.02 -0.53
N HIS A 42 -18.94 0.08 -1.29
CA HIS A 42 -19.35 0.03 -2.70
C HIS A 42 -18.35 -0.76 -3.56
N VAL A 43 -17.05 -0.54 -3.38
CA VAL A 43 -16.01 -1.30 -4.11
C VAL A 43 -16.14 -2.81 -3.85
N ILE A 44 -16.39 -3.21 -2.59
CA ILE A 44 -16.60 -4.62 -2.23
C ILE A 44 -17.79 -5.21 -2.97
N ASN A 45 -18.89 -4.46 -3.08
CA ASN A 45 -20.13 -4.95 -3.72
C ASN A 45 -20.01 -5.11 -5.24
N VAL A 46 -19.25 -4.22 -5.92
CA VAL A 46 -19.09 -4.28 -7.39
C VAL A 46 -17.93 -5.17 -7.84
N ALA A 47 -17.01 -5.51 -6.94
CA ALA A 47 -15.85 -6.32 -7.28
C ALA A 47 -16.25 -7.80 -7.48
N LYS A 48 -15.82 -8.38 -8.60
CA LYS A 48 -15.88 -9.82 -8.84
C LYS A 48 -14.96 -10.58 -7.89
N SER A 49 -13.77 -10.03 -7.63
CA SER A 49 -12.82 -10.55 -6.67
C SER A 49 -11.90 -9.45 -6.16
N ILE A 50 -11.41 -9.65 -4.94
CA ILE A 50 -10.47 -8.75 -4.26
C ILE A 50 -9.33 -9.60 -3.74
N CYS A 51 -8.10 -9.17 -3.94
CA CYS A 51 -6.93 -9.79 -3.38
C CYS A 51 -6.12 -8.74 -2.63
N VAL A 52 -5.68 -9.09 -1.43
CA VAL A 52 -4.84 -8.23 -0.59
C VAL A 52 -3.60 -9.00 -0.18
N CYS A 53 -2.44 -8.44 -0.48
CA CYS A 53 -1.16 -8.92 -0.03
C CYS A 53 -0.63 -7.97 1.05
N ARG A 54 -0.19 -8.54 2.18
CA ARG A 54 0.39 -7.81 3.31
C ARG A 54 1.87 -8.10 3.35
N ILE A 55 2.70 -7.10 3.14
CA ILE A 55 4.15 -7.19 3.24
C ILE A 55 4.55 -6.83 4.67
N SER A 56 5.26 -7.72 5.34
CA SER A 56 5.70 -7.55 6.71
C SER A 56 6.73 -6.41 6.87
N ILE A 57 6.92 -5.93 8.08
CA ILE A 57 7.93 -4.91 8.38
C ILE A 57 9.33 -5.49 8.19
N GLU A 58 9.53 -6.74 8.57
CA GLU A 58 10.78 -7.47 8.45
C GLU A 58 11.21 -7.61 7.00
N ASP A 59 10.26 -7.97 6.11
CA ASP A 59 10.52 -8.07 4.67
C ASP A 59 10.82 -6.69 4.07
N ILE A 60 10.07 -5.66 4.47
CA ILE A 60 10.31 -4.28 4.03
C ILE A 60 11.73 -3.84 4.41
N ASP A 61 12.10 -3.98 5.67
CA ASP A 61 13.40 -3.54 6.17
C ASP A 61 14.54 -4.31 5.49
N SER A 62 14.41 -5.64 5.36
CA SER A 62 15.38 -6.48 4.66
C SER A 62 15.61 -6.03 3.21
N HIS A 63 14.52 -5.71 2.49
CA HIS A 63 14.62 -5.31 1.08
C HIS A 63 15.09 -3.87 0.89
N VAL A 64 14.73 -2.95 1.79
CA VAL A 64 15.25 -1.58 1.76
C VAL A 64 16.75 -1.55 1.98
N PHE A 65 17.29 -2.32 2.93
CA PHE A 65 18.73 -2.42 3.13
C PHE A 65 19.50 -2.99 1.93
N ARG A 66 18.83 -3.78 1.08
CA ARG A 66 19.37 -4.31 -0.18
C ARG A 66 19.07 -3.45 -1.40
N ASN A 67 18.43 -2.28 -1.22
CA ASN A 67 17.99 -1.38 -2.30
C ASN A 67 17.08 -2.04 -3.35
N ASN A 68 16.25 -3.00 -2.93
CA ASN A 68 15.37 -3.76 -3.83
C ASN A 68 13.90 -3.82 -3.38
N LEU A 69 13.41 -2.81 -2.66
CA LEU A 69 12.01 -2.72 -2.22
C LEU A 69 11.04 -2.82 -3.41
N ASN A 70 11.36 -2.21 -4.55
CA ASN A 70 10.51 -2.28 -5.76
C ASN A 70 10.33 -3.71 -6.29
N ILE A 71 11.32 -4.59 -6.06
CA ILE A 71 11.22 -6.01 -6.43
C ILE A 71 10.23 -6.73 -5.53
N LEU A 72 10.28 -6.49 -4.22
CA LEU A 72 9.33 -7.04 -3.26
C LEU A 72 7.89 -6.59 -3.54
N GLU A 73 7.70 -5.30 -3.87
CA GLU A 73 6.39 -4.77 -4.25
C GLU A 73 5.90 -5.38 -5.57
N ALA A 74 6.79 -5.60 -6.56
CA ALA A 74 6.45 -6.26 -7.82
C ALA A 74 6.05 -7.72 -7.63
N GLU A 75 6.72 -8.44 -6.72
CA GLU A 75 6.35 -9.80 -6.35
C GLU A 75 4.95 -9.85 -5.70
N ALA A 76 4.67 -8.94 -4.75
CA ALA A 76 3.36 -8.83 -4.13
C ALA A 76 2.25 -8.48 -5.15
N MET A 77 2.55 -7.61 -6.14
CA MET A 77 1.64 -7.32 -7.26
C MET A 77 1.39 -8.58 -8.09
N ALA A 78 2.44 -9.36 -8.40
CA ALA A 78 2.29 -10.60 -9.17
C ALA A 78 1.45 -11.64 -8.41
N VAL A 79 1.64 -11.81 -7.10
CA VAL A 79 0.79 -12.66 -6.26
C VAL A 79 -0.67 -12.22 -6.32
N THR A 80 -0.92 -10.91 -6.21
CA THR A 80 -2.25 -10.32 -6.29
C THR A 80 -2.90 -10.59 -7.66
N ILE A 81 -2.18 -10.38 -8.76
CA ILE A 81 -2.64 -10.63 -10.13
C ILE A 81 -2.97 -12.11 -10.36
N LYS A 82 -2.11 -13.03 -9.93
CA LYS A 82 -2.34 -14.48 -10.05
C LYS A 82 -3.64 -14.91 -9.40
N ASN A 83 -3.95 -14.37 -8.22
CA ASN A 83 -5.16 -14.73 -7.47
C ASN A 83 -6.43 -14.16 -8.08
N MET A 84 -6.37 -13.04 -8.81
CA MET A 84 -7.54 -12.41 -9.42
C MET A 84 -7.89 -12.98 -10.80
N LYS A 85 -6.93 -13.60 -11.50
CA LYS A 85 -7.11 -14.19 -12.84
C LYS A 85 -7.79 -13.24 -13.84
N SER A 86 -7.40 -11.97 -13.86
CA SER A 86 -7.91 -10.96 -14.80
C SER A 86 -7.32 -11.15 -16.20
N ALA A 87 -8.07 -10.79 -17.24
CA ALA A 87 -7.57 -10.79 -18.62
C ALA A 87 -6.71 -9.54 -18.90
N LYS A 88 -7.14 -8.38 -18.38
CA LYS A 88 -6.46 -7.10 -18.47
C LYS A 88 -6.19 -6.54 -17.09
N THR A 89 -5.00 -6.01 -16.87
CA THR A 89 -4.55 -5.53 -15.56
C THR A 89 -3.86 -4.18 -15.69
N PHE A 90 -4.25 -3.25 -14.83
CA PHE A 90 -3.57 -1.95 -14.69
C PHE A 90 -2.91 -1.88 -13.32
N VAL A 91 -1.68 -1.37 -13.28
CA VAL A 91 -0.86 -1.27 -12.06
C VAL A 91 -0.31 0.14 -11.90
N ASP A 92 -0.44 0.70 -10.71
CA ASP A 92 0.24 1.94 -10.33
C ASP A 92 1.73 1.62 -10.06
N SER A 93 2.62 2.28 -10.80
CA SER A 93 4.06 2.01 -10.72
C SER A 93 4.68 2.70 -9.50
N CYS A 94 5.37 1.93 -8.67
CA CYS A 94 6.24 2.47 -7.62
C CYS A 94 7.69 2.73 -8.13
N ASP A 95 8.03 2.25 -9.32
CA ASP A 95 9.33 2.46 -9.97
C ASP A 95 9.31 3.73 -10.81
N VAL A 96 10.46 4.40 -10.91
CA VAL A 96 10.65 5.56 -11.81
C VAL A 96 10.47 5.23 -13.28
N ASN A 97 10.59 3.94 -13.66
CA ASN A 97 10.37 3.45 -15.01
C ASN A 97 9.23 2.41 -15.02
N PRO A 98 8.00 2.79 -15.42
CA PRO A 98 6.86 1.88 -15.45
C PRO A 98 7.06 0.65 -16.33
N SER A 99 7.74 0.77 -17.47
CA SER A 99 8.01 -0.36 -18.35
C SER A 99 8.97 -1.38 -17.72
N ARG A 100 9.96 -0.91 -16.94
CA ARG A 100 10.82 -1.78 -16.14
C ARG A 100 10.01 -2.49 -15.08
N TYR A 101 9.17 -1.76 -14.34
CA TYR A 101 8.31 -2.32 -13.30
C TYR A 101 7.35 -3.38 -13.85
N GLN A 102 6.75 -3.10 -15.02
CA GLN A 102 5.90 -4.06 -15.72
C GLN A 102 6.65 -5.37 -16.02
N ARG A 103 7.85 -5.30 -16.61
CA ARG A 103 8.68 -6.49 -16.88
C ARG A 103 9.05 -7.24 -15.61
N THR A 104 9.34 -6.54 -14.52
CA THR A 104 9.63 -7.14 -13.22
C THR A 104 8.42 -7.90 -12.69
N ILE A 105 7.21 -7.33 -12.73
CA ILE A 105 5.99 -8.04 -12.37
C ILE A 105 5.79 -9.27 -13.27
N GLN A 106 5.96 -9.12 -14.58
CA GLN A 106 5.79 -10.20 -15.55
C GLN A 106 6.76 -11.37 -15.32
N SER A 107 7.98 -11.11 -14.83
CA SER A 107 8.95 -12.17 -14.51
C SER A 107 8.48 -13.07 -13.34
N PHE A 108 7.66 -12.55 -12.43
CA PHE A 108 7.04 -13.33 -11.36
C PHE A 108 5.74 -14.03 -11.78
N LEU A 109 5.13 -13.63 -12.92
CA LEU A 109 3.95 -14.29 -13.48
C LEU A 109 4.36 -15.51 -14.31
N SER A 110 4.06 -16.74 -13.85
CA SER A 110 4.45 -17.97 -14.54
C SER A 110 3.59 -18.22 -15.79
N ARG A 111 2.44 -18.91 -15.63
CA ARG A 111 1.57 -19.33 -16.74
C ARG A 111 0.49 -18.31 -17.08
N HIS A 112 -0.02 -17.59 -16.10
CA HIS A 112 -1.05 -16.57 -16.31
C HIS A 112 -0.39 -15.22 -16.62
N ARG A 113 -0.47 -14.79 -17.87
CA ARG A 113 0.06 -13.50 -18.34
C ARG A 113 -1.08 -12.65 -18.86
N PRO A 114 -1.72 -11.83 -18.01
CA PRO A 114 -2.73 -10.89 -18.48
C PRO A 114 -2.09 -9.81 -19.37
N ASP A 115 -2.92 -9.10 -20.13
CA ASP A 115 -2.52 -7.82 -20.72
C ASP A 115 -2.26 -6.84 -19.58
N LEU A 116 -0.97 -6.67 -19.25
CA LEU A 116 -0.51 -5.88 -18.10
C LEU A 116 0.00 -4.52 -18.56
N VAL A 117 -0.57 -3.46 -17.99
CA VAL A 117 -0.18 -2.08 -18.21
C VAL A 117 0.24 -1.45 -16.89
N SER A 118 1.50 -1.07 -16.78
CA SER A 118 2.03 -0.31 -15.63
C SER A 118 2.20 1.15 -16.02
N MET A 119 1.70 2.06 -15.18
CA MET A 119 1.80 3.51 -15.41
C MET A 119 1.92 4.28 -14.09
N HIS A 120 2.45 5.48 -14.14
CA HIS A 120 2.43 6.39 -13.00
C HIS A 120 1.05 6.98 -12.78
N HIS A 121 0.69 7.17 -11.51
CA HIS A 121 -0.60 7.75 -11.12
C HIS A 121 -1.80 7.01 -11.70
N ALA A 122 -1.69 5.69 -11.84
CA ALA A 122 -2.78 4.86 -12.34
C ALA A 122 -4.05 4.99 -11.50
N ASP A 123 -3.91 5.26 -10.21
CA ASP A 123 -5.00 5.53 -9.27
C ASP A 123 -5.81 6.80 -9.60
N ARG A 124 -5.26 7.71 -10.42
CA ARG A 124 -5.97 8.91 -10.91
C ARG A 124 -6.59 8.72 -12.30
N LEU A 125 -5.99 7.86 -13.10
CA LEU A 125 -6.33 7.68 -14.51
C LEU A 125 -7.30 6.51 -14.73
N ASN A 126 -7.35 5.56 -13.81
CA ASN A 126 -8.14 4.34 -13.93
C ASN A 126 -8.97 4.11 -12.65
N VAL A 127 -10.29 4.10 -12.81
CA VAL A 127 -11.22 3.96 -11.68
C VAL A 127 -11.08 2.62 -10.94
N VAL A 128 -10.69 1.54 -11.65
CA VAL A 128 -10.47 0.23 -11.03
C VAL A 128 -9.23 0.27 -10.13
N VAL A 129 -8.14 0.91 -10.59
CA VAL A 129 -6.94 1.11 -9.76
C VAL A 129 -7.24 2.03 -8.57
N SER A 130 -8.05 3.07 -8.78
CA SER A 130 -8.53 3.93 -7.68
C SER A 130 -9.30 3.12 -6.63
N GLY A 131 -10.20 2.23 -7.05
CA GLY A 131 -10.91 1.31 -6.17
C GLY A 131 -9.96 0.41 -5.37
N ALA A 132 -8.97 -0.19 -6.02
CA ALA A 132 -7.93 -0.99 -5.36
C ALA A 132 -7.13 -0.16 -4.33
N SER A 133 -6.80 1.08 -4.66
CA SER A 133 -6.12 2.02 -3.74
C SER A 133 -6.97 2.35 -2.50
N ILE A 134 -8.30 2.46 -2.65
CA ILE A 134 -9.22 2.62 -1.51
C ILE A 134 -9.15 1.39 -0.60
N VAL A 135 -9.23 0.18 -1.18
CA VAL A 135 -9.12 -1.08 -0.42
C VAL A 135 -7.80 -1.12 0.37
N ALA A 136 -6.68 -0.86 -0.29
CA ALA A 136 -5.37 -0.86 0.35
C ALA A 136 -5.29 0.12 1.53
N LYS A 137 -5.82 1.34 1.35
CA LYS A 137 -5.80 2.37 2.39
C LYS A 137 -6.70 2.05 3.58
N VAL A 138 -7.90 1.51 3.34
CA VAL A 138 -8.81 1.12 4.43
C VAL A 138 -8.19 0.00 5.26
N ILE A 139 -7.59 -1.00 4.63
CA ILE A 139 -6.94 -2.10 5.34
C ILE A 139 -5.70 -1.59 6.09
N ARG A 140 -4.89 -0.75 5.46
CA ARG A 140 -3.73 -0.12 6.10
C ARG A 140 -4.15 0.71 7.33
N ASP A 141 -5.21 1.49 7.23
CA ASP A 141 -5.71 2.30 8.34
C ASP A 141 -6.25 1.41 9.48
N SER A 142 -6.80 0.23 9.15
CA SER A 142 -7.16 -0.79 10.15
C SER A 142 -5.93 -1.35 10.88
N GLU A 143 -4.83 -1.63 10.17
CA GLU A 143 -3.57 -2.06 10.81
C GLU A 143 -3.02 -1.00 11.78
N ILE A 144 -3.06 0.28 11.40
CA ILE A 144 -2.68 1.38 12.30
C ILE A 144 -3.62 1.49 13.49
N SER A 145 -4.92 1.23 13.31
CA SER A 145 -5.88 1.23 14.42
C SER A 145 -5.58 0.12 15.44
N LYS A 146 -5.15 -1.06 14.99
CA LYS A 146 -4.70 -2.15 15.89
C LYS A 146 -3.49 -1.72 16.73
N ILE A 147 -2.50 -1.09 16.09
CA ILE A 147 -1.33 -0.55 16.78
C ILE A 147 -1.76 0.51 17.81
N ARG A 148 -2.70 1.40 17.44
CA ARG A 148 -3.22 2.44 18.36
C ARG A 148 -3.93 1.85 19.57
N ILE A 149 -4.70 0.79 19.41
CA ILE A 149 -5.38 0.11 20.53
C ILE A 149 -4.36 -0.40 21.55
N GLN A 150 -3.23 -0.93 21.07
CA GLN A 150 -2.23 -1.56 21.94
C GLN A 150 -1.24 -0.55 22.55
N TYR A 151 -0.90 0.53 21.82
CA TYR A 151 0.21 1.42 22.18
C TYR A 151 -0.20 2.90 22.34
N GLY A 152 -1.48 3.22 22.26
CA GLY A 152 -1.97 4.60 22.38
C GLY A 152 -1.93 5.38 21.06
N ASP A 153 -1.98 6.72 21.12
CA ASP A 153 -2.08 7.56 19.91
C ASP A 153 -0.75 7.64 19.15
N VAL A 154 -0.56 6.71 18.24
CA VAL A 154 0.60 6.64 17.34
C VAL A 154 0.49 7.57 16.12
N GLY A 155 -0.55 8.39 16.03
CA GLY A 155 -0.85 9.22 14.86
C GLY A 155 -1.34 8.38 13.68
N SER A 156 -1.15 8.90 12.46
CA SER A 156 -1.59 8.24 11.21
C SER A 156 -0.64 7.15 10.72
N GLY A 157 0.54 7.02 11.30
CA GLY A 157 1.60 6.11 10.87
C GLY A 157 2.39 6.60 9.64
N TYR A 158 2.07 7.74 9.05
CA TYR A 158 2.85 8.33 7.95
C TYR A 158 4.02 9.17 8.48
N PRO A 159 5.14 9.26 7.72
CA PRO A 159 6.30 10.08 8.13
C PRO A 159 6.03 11.58 8.09
N SER A 160 5.02 12.03 7.36
CA SER A 160 4.57 13.42 7.32
C SER A 160 3.75 13.84 8.55
N ASP A 161 3.30 12.90 9.35
CA ASP A 161 2.50 13.17 10.54
C ASP A 161 3.41 13.43 11.75
N LYS A 162 3.35 14.65 12.28
CA LYS A 162 4.12 15.08 13.46
C LYS A 162 3.84 14.22 14.69
N LYS A 163 2.60 13.73 14.88
CA LYS A 163 2.24 12.84 16.00
C LYS A 163 2.98 11.51 15.88
N THR A 164 3.02 10.92 14.67
CA THR A 164 3.75 9.68 14.40
C THR A 164 5.24 9.84 14.70
N ILE A 165 5.85 10.93 14.24
CA ILE A 165 7.28 11.20 14.51
C ILE A 165 7.53 11.39 16.01
N LYS A 166 6.68 12.16 16.68
CA LYS A 166 6.77 12.41 18.13
C LYS A 166 6.70 11.07 18.89
N PHE A 167 5.70 10.24 18.59
CA PHE A 167 5.53 8.94 19.24
C PHE A 167 6.79 8.06 19.11
N VAL A 168 7.36 7.94 17.89
CA VAL A 168 8.55 7.10 17.68
C VAL A 168 9.78 7.68 18.40
N LYS A 169 9.93 9.00 18.46
CA LYS A 169 11.00 9.66 19.24
C LYS A 169 10.87 9.39 20.74
N GLU A 170 9.67 9.51 21.29
CA GLU A 170 9.42 9.26 22.71
C GLU A 170 9.63 7.78 23.06
N TRP A 171 9.19 6.86 22.20
CA TRP A 171 9.48 5.43 22.37
C TRP A 171 10.97 5.16 22.38
N PHE A 172 11.72 5.72 21.41
CA PHE A 172 13.18 5.53 21.34
C PHE A 172 13.89 6.08 22.59
N LYS A 173 13.48 7.23 23.08
CA LYS A 173 14.04 7.80 24.33
C LYS A 173 13.83 6.89 25.55
N GLN A 174 12.70 6.18 25.63
CA GLN A 174 12.36 5.33 26.76
C GLN A 174 12.96 3.93 26.67
N LYS A 175 13.02 3.37 25.47
CA LYS A 175 13.40 1.96 25.24
C LYS A 175 14.76 1.78 24.59
N ASN A 176 15.38 2.84 24.10
CA ASN A 176 16.61 2.83 23.30
C ASN A 176 16.53 1.91 22.06
N GLU A 177 15.33 1.73 21.54
CA GLU A 177 15.05 0.94 20.34
C GLU A 177 13.89 1.54 19.54
N ILE A 178 13.86 1.30 18.24
CA ILE A 178 12.73 1.66 17.38
C ILE A 178 11.57 0.69 17.65
N PRO A 179 10.30 1.18 17.72
CA PRO A 179 9.14 0.31 17.91
C PRO A 179 9.13 -0.88 16.94
N PRO A 180 8.76 -2.11 17.38
CA PRO A 180 8.78 -3.30 16.52
C PRO A 180 7.81 -3.21 15.33
N PHE A 181 6.79 -2.34 15.45
CA PHE A 181 5.83 -2.05 14.39
C PHE A 181 6.22 -0.85 13.50
N ALA A 182 7.45 -0.33 13.62
CA ALA A 182 7.99 0.73 12.76
C ALA A 182 9.05 0.18 11.81
N ARG A 183 9.09 0.72 10.59
CA ARG A 183 10.05 0.36 9.56
C ARG A 183 11.39 1.02 9.86
N LYS A 184 12.34 0.24 10.40
CA LYS A 184 13.65 0.72 10.88
C LYS A 184 14.54 1.25 9.75
N SER A 185 14.39 0.69 8.55
CA SER A 185 15.15 1.08 7.37
C SER A 185 14.76 2.43 6.78
N TRP A 186 13.63 3.00 7.17
CA TRP A 186 13.14 4.26 6.60
C TRP A 186 13.88 5.46 7.18
N LYS A 187 14.26 6.43 6.32
CA LYS A 187 15.01 7.64 6.71
C LYS A 187 14.52 8.30 8.01
N PRO A 188 13.20 8.54 8.23
CA PRO A 188 12.77 9.16 9.47
C PRO A 188 13.08 8.34 10.73
N ALA A 189 13.06 7.02 10.66
CA ALA A 189 13.44 6.15 11.78
C ALA A 189 14.96 6.20 12.01
N GLN A 190 15.75 6.11 10.94
CA GLN A 190 17.22 6.21 10.99
C GLN A 190 17.67 7.56 11.55
N MET A 191 17.04 8.67 11.14
CA MET A 191 17.34 10.01 11.67
C MET A 191 17.05 10.13 13.18
N ILE A 192 16.01 9.45 13.69
CA ILE A 192 15.71 9.44 15.13
C ILE A 192 16.85 8.74 15.88
N VAL A 193 17.33 7.60 15.39
CA VAL A 193 18.47 6.88 15.99
C VAL A 193 19.72 7.73 15.96
N SER A 194 20.10 8.27 14.80
CA SER A 194 21.32 9.08 14.63
C SER A 194 21.32 10.35 15.48
N SER A 195 20.16 11.00 15.64
CA SER A 195 20.06 12.23 16.45
C SER A 195 20.08 12.00 17.97
N SER A 196 20.06 10.75 18.41
CA SER A 196 20.06 10.40 19.84
C SER A 196 21.40 9.82 20.31
N VAL A 197 22.37 9.70 19.41
CA VAL A 197 23.74 9.20 19.68
C VAL A 197 24.72 10.39 19.93
N VAL A 198 24.24 11.61 19.89
CA VAL A 198 24.98 12.85 20.26
C VAL A 198 24.44 13.32 21.61
#